data_fdda6e3a2850fafe794d9ac78dff5bb0
#
_entry.id   fdda6e3a2850fafe794d9ac78dff5bb0
#
_cell.length_a   1.000
_cell.length_b   1.000
_cell.length_c   1.000
_cell.angle_alpha   90.00
_cell.angle_beta   90.00
_cell.angle_gamma   90.00
#
_symmetry.space_group_name_H-M   'P 1'
#
loop_
_entity.id
_entity.type
_entity.pdbx_description
1 polymer ?
#
loop_
_entity_poly.entity_id
_entity_poly.type
_entity_poly.pdbx_seq_one_letter_code
_entity_poly.pdbx_strand_id
1 'polypeptide(L)'
;IILTGGPNSCYEADSPTYSKELFELGIPVLGLCYGAQLMQHVLGGKVERADVREYGKSHLIVSKENSALFTDVPKESTCWMSHFDYISEIADGFEISSYTKDCPVASCENEAKKLYAIQFHPEVLHTEYGKTILSNFVLNVCGCSGDWRMDSFVEEQIKAIREKVGDGKVLCALSGGVDSSVAAVLLSKAIGNQLTCVFVDHGLLRKNEGDEVEAVFGPEGPYELNFIRVNAQERYYEKLKGVTEPEAKRKIIGEEFIRVFEE
;
A
#
# COMPACT_ATOMS: atom_id res chain seq x y z
N ILE A 1 3.43 -0.67 14.28
CA ILE A 1 2.19 -0.82 13.48
C ILE A 1 1.82 0.57 12.95
N ILE A 2 1.41 0.67 11.67
CA ILE A 2 0.86 1.89 11.09
C ILE A 2 -0.56 1.61 10.60
N LEU A 3 -1.53 2.36 11.11
CA LEU A 3 -2.92 2.32 10.68
C LEU A 3 -3.14 3.47 9.70
N THR A 4 -3.45 3.16 8.46
CA THR A 4 -3.53 4.14 7.37
C THR A 4 -4.89 4.84 7.29
N GLY A 5 -5.00 5.80 6.37
CA GLY A 5 -6.25 6.48 6.05
C GLY A 5 -7.30 5.57 5.39
N GLY A 6 -8.53 6.03 5.37
CA GLY A 6 -9.67 5.35 4.76
C GLY A 6 -10.82 6.31 4.47
N PRO A 7 -11.76 5.95 3.59
CA PRO A 7 -12.84 6.83 3.17
C PRO A 7 -14.05 6.88 4.11
N ASN A 8 -14.12 6.00 5.09
CA ASN A 8 -15.26 5.81 5.98
C ASN A 8 -15.17 6.69 7.23
N SER A 9 -16.29 6.89 7.90
CA SER A 9 -16.33 7.43 9.27
C SER A 9 -16.18 6.31 10.29
N CYS A 10 -15.29 6.45 11.27
CA CYS A 10 -14.93 5.38 12.21
C CYS A 10 -16.05 4.95 13.17
N TYR A 11 -17.14 5.73 13.25
CA TYR A 11 -18.32 5.47 14.05
C TYR A 11 -19.47 4.81 13.25
N GLU A 12 -19.30 4.56 11.95
CA GLU A 12 -20.29 3.84 11.13
C GLU A 12 -20.15 2.32 11.30
N ALA A 13 -21.29 1.61 11.36
CA ALA A 13 -21.32 0.19 11.66
C ALA A 13 -20.56 -0.72 10.68
N ASP A 14 -20.52 -0.31 9.39
CA ASP A 14 -19.87 -1.07 8.31
C ASP A 14 -18.42 -0.65 8.08
N SER A 15 -17.89 0.25 8.92
CA SER A 15 -16.52 0.74 8.78
C SER A 15 -15.50 -0.27 9.32
N PRO A 16 -14.31 -0.36 8.71
CA PRO A 16 -13.22 -1.16 9.25
C PRO A 16 -12.91 -0.77 10.69
N THR A 17 -12.84 -1.74 11.58
CA THR A 17 -12.54 -1.51 12.99
C THR A 17 -11.49 -2.50 13.48
N TYR A 18 -10.89 -2.18 14.64
CA TYR A 18 -9.98 -3.04 15.36
C TYR A 18 -10.45 -3.20 16.79
N SER A 19 -10.03 -4.29 17.42
CA SER A 19 -10.29 -4.46 18.83
C SER A 19 -9.32 -3.59 19.68
N LYS A 20 -9.75 -3.24 20.87
CA LYS A 20 -8.95 -2.40 21.79
C LYS A 20 -7.62 -3.04 22.16
N GLU A 21 -7.55 -4.36 22.17
CA GLU A 21 -6.37 -5.15 22.49
C GLU A 21 -5.20 -4.84 21.55
N LEU A 22 -5.45 -4.37 20.31
CA LEU A 22 -4.39 -3.93 19.39
C LEU A 22 -3.51 -2.85 20.03
N PHE A 23 -4.10 -1.93 20.79
CA PHE A 23 -3.41 -0.83 21.44
C PHE A 23 -2.80 -1.21 22.80
N GLU A 24 -3.03 -2.43 23.26
CA GLU A 24 -2.51 -3.00 24.51
C GLU A 24 -1.35 -3.99 24.29
N LEU A 25 -0.97 -4.24 23.02
CA LEU A 25 0.13 -5.15 22.65
C LEU A 25 1.52 -4.68 23.10
N GLY A 26 1.67 -3.44 23.55
CA GLY A 26 2.98 -2.85 23.88
C GLY A 26 3.85 -2.53 22.68
N ILE A 27 3.30 -2.64 21.47
CA ILE A 27 3.95 -2.32 20.19
C ILE A 27 3.63 -0.86 19.86
N PRO A 28 4.60 -0.03 19.40
CA PRO A 28 4.32 1.31 18.93
C PRO A 28 3.29 1.32 17.79
N VAL A 29 2.27 2.19 17.91
CA VAL A 29 1.22 2.34 16.89
C VAL A 29 1.12 3.79 16.44
N LEU A 30 1.16 4.01 15.14
CA LEU A 30 0.88 5.30 14.49
C LEU A 30 -0.42 5.19 13.70
N GLY A 31 -1.42 5.99 14.04
CA GLY A 31 -2.64 6.17 13.25
C GLY A 31 -2.52 7.39 12.33
N LEU A 32 -2.84 7.22 11.05
CA LEU A 32 -2.89 8.29 10.05
C LEU A 32 -4.32 8.49 9.59
N CYS A 33 -4.82 9.72 9.62
CA CYS A 33 -6.16 10.12 9.19
C CYS A 33 -7.24 9.20 9.80
N TYR A 34 -7.87 8.32 9.03
CA TYR A 34 -8.84 7.34 9.55
C TYR A 34 -8.27 6.50 10.70
N GLY A 35 -7.01 6.04 10.58
CA GLY A 35 -6.35 5.26 11.64
C GLY A 35 -6.18 6.03 12.95
N ALA A 36 -5.96 7.35 12.88
CA ALA A 36 -5.92 8.23 14.05
C ALA A 36 -7.29 8.38 14.70
N GLN A 37 -8.31 8.62 13.88
CA GLN A 37 -9.71 8.74 14.32
C GLN A 37 -10.17 7.44 14.99
N LEU A 38 -9.93 6.30 14.35
CA LEU A 38 -10.31 4.99 14.90
C LEU A 38 -9.59 4.69 16.22
N MET A 39 -8.29 5.01 16.33
CA MET A 39 -7.55 4.87 17.59
C MET A 39 -8.21 5.68 18.71
N GLN A 40 -8.50 6.94 18.47
CA GLN A 40 -9.14 7.80 19.48
C GLN A 40 -10.55 7.32 19.82
N HIS A 41 -11.36 6.95 18.84
CA HIS A 41 -12.72 6.43 19.04
C HIS A 41 -12.72 5.15 19.90
N VAL A 42 -11.86 4.18 19.58
CA VAL A 42 -11.76 2.90 20.33
C VAL A 42 -11.25 3.10 21.75
N LEU A 43 -10.38 4.08 21.96
CA LEU A 43 -9.79 4.37 23.28
C LEU A 43 -10.63 5.34 24.15
N GLY A 44 -11.80 5.76 23.64
CA GLY A 44 -12.77 6.56 24.42
C GLY A 44 -12.70 8.07 24.14
N GLY A 45 -11.94 8.49 23.15
CA GLY A 45 -12.01 9.84 22.60
C GLY A 45 -13.24 10.02 21.71
N LYS A 46 -13.44 11.21 21.17
CA LYS A 46 -14.60 11.55 20.37
C LYS A 46 -14.18 12.02 18.97
N VAL A 47 -14.84 11.47 17.98
CA VAL A 47 -14.69 11.86 16.57
C VAL A 47 -16.01 12.38 16.06
N GLU A 48 -16.00 13.53 15.45
CA GLU A 48 -17.17 14.21 14.96
C GLU A 48 -16.98 14.69 13.52
N ARG A 49 -18.09 14.90 12.82
CA ARG A 49 -18.08 15.47 11.48
C ARG A 49 -17.74 16.96 11.57
N ALA A 50 -16.78 17.39 10.78
CA ALA A 50 -16.40 18.80 10.73
C ALA A 50 -17.42 19.65 9.99
N ASP A 51 -17.70 20.85 10.52
CA ASP A 51 -18.50 21.86 9.83
C ASP A 51 -17.77 22.39 8.58
N VAL A 52 -16.46 22.51 8.67
CA VAL A 52 -15.55 22.92 7.59
C VAL A 52 -14.65 21.73 7.24
N ARG A 53 -14.75 21.29 6.00
CA ARG A 53 -13.89 20.21 5.48
C ARG A 53 -12.50 20.77 5.17
N GLU A 54 -11.46 20.13 5.68
CA GLU A 54 -10.09 20.48 5.31
C GLU A 54 -9.59 19.58 4.18
N TYR A 55 -9.37 20.20 3.02
CA TYR A 55 -8.76 19.55 1.86
C TYR A 55 -7.64 20.42 1.31
N GLY A 56 -6.44 19.85 1.26
CA GLY A 56 -5.29 20.54 0.69
C GLY A 56 -4.25 20.94 1.73
N LYS A 57 -3.50 21.98 1.40
CA LYS A 57 -2.43 22.48 2.26
C LYS A 57 -2.98 23.27 3.43
N SER A 58 -2.59 22.87 4.64
CA SER A 58 -2.93 23.55 5.89
C SER A 58 -1.67 23.92 6.67
N HIS A 59 -1.73 25.02 7.40
CA HIS A 59 -0.63 25.48 8.24
C HIS A 59 -0.63 24.71 9.56
N LEU A 60 0.38 23.90 9.78
CA LEU A 60 0.57 23.06 10.97
C LEU A 60 1.36 23.80 12.03
N ILE A 61 0.90 23.78 13.26
CA ILE A 61 1.59 24.31 14.43
C ILE A 61 1.85 23.19 15.41
N VAL A 62 3.13 22.90 15.65
CA VAL A 62 3.58 21.94 16.67
C VAL A 62 3.51 22.63 18.03
N SER A 63 2.72 22.08 18.95
CA SER A 63 2.48 22.64 20.28
C SER A 63 3.27 21.94 21.39
N LYS A 64 3.65 20.68 21.20
CA LYS A 64 4.42 19.89 22.17
C LYS A 64 5.90 19.92 21.82
N GLU A 65 6.70 20.61 22.63
CA GLU A 65 8.15 20.84 22.38
C GLU A 65 9.00 19.56 22.37
N ASN A 66 8.65 18.55 23.18
CA ASN A 66 9.43 17.33 23.34
C ASN A 66 8.77 16.09 22.71
N SER A 67 7.94 16.27 21.68
CA SER A 67 7.36 15.14 20.96
C SER A 67 8.44 14.37 20.18
N ALA A 68 8.57 13.07 20.46
CA ALA A 68 9.49 12.21 19.72
C ALA A 68 9.16 12.17 18.22
N LEU A 69 7.88 12.37 17.87
CA LEU A 69 7.40 12.37 16.49
C LEU A 69 7.82 13.61 15.70
N PHE A 70 7.92 14.77 16.38
CA PHE A 70 8.26 16.06 15.78
C PHE A 70 9.71 16.50 16.01
N THR A 71 10.61 15.59 16.39
CA THR A 71 12.06 15.87 16.45
C THR A 71 12.54 16.36 15.09
N ASP A 72 13.31 17.45 15.07
CA ASP A 72 13.82 18.12 13.86
C ASP A 72 12.72 18.64 12.89
N VAL A 73 11.49 18.77 13.37
CA VAL A 73 10.40 19.43 12.64
C VAL A 73 10.23 20.86 13.20
N PRO A 74 10.22 21.90 12.35
CA PRO A 74 9.98 23.27 12.79
C PRO A 74 8.62 23.42 13.50
N LYS A 75 8.55 24.42 14.40
CA LYS A 75 7.30 24.73 15.12
C LYS A 75 6.13 25.01 14.18
N GLU A 76 6.41 25.56 13.01
CA GLU A 76 5.43 25.89 11.98
C GLU A 76 5.86 25.29 10.64
N SER A 77 4.95 24.61 9.97
CA SER A 77 5.18 23.98 8.66
C SER A 77 3.88 23.80 7.89
N THR A 78 3.97 23.24 6.69
CA THR A 78 2.80 22.89 5.87
C THR A 78 2.50 21.41 5.96
N CYS A 79 1.23 21.05 6.19
CA CYS A 79 0.75 19.67 6.08
C CYS A 79 -0.37 19.55 5.03
N TRP A 80 -0.65 18.32 4.62
CA TRP A 80 -1.75 17.99 3.71
C TRP A 80 -2.91 17.38 4.49
N MET A 81 -4.05 18.05 4.47
CA MET A 81 -5.29 17.56 5.07
C MET A 81 -6.20 16.98 4.00
N SER A 82 -6.93 15.91 4.34
CA SER A 82 -7.93 15.27 3.48
C SER A 82 -8.94 14.53 4.35
N HIS A 83 -9.83 15.25 5.03
CA HIS A 83 -10.77 14.62 5.95
C HIS A 83 -12.10 15.35 6.06
N PHE A 84 -13.16 14.59 6.40
CA PHE A 84 -14.50 15.08 6.76
C PHE A 84 -14.71 15.10 8.26
N ASP A 85 -14.14 14.11 8.94
CA ASP A 85 -14.27 13.94 10.38
C ASP A 85 -12.97 14.35 11.05
N TYR A 86 -13.05 14.78 12.29
CA TYR A 86 -11.91 15.19 13.09
C TYR A 86 -12.04 14.69 14.53
N ILE A 87 -10.94 14.59 15.23
CA ILE A 87 -10.90 14.27 16.65
C ILE A 87 -11.30 15.51 17.43
N SER A 88 -12.51 15.50 18.02
CA SER A 88 -13.02 16.63 18.83
C SER A 88 -12.60 16.55 20.29
N GLU A 89 -12.44 15.31 20.84
CA GLU A 89 -11.95 15.06 22.18
C GLU A 89 -10.93 13.93 22.15
N ILE A 90 -9.76 14.17 22.75
CA ILE A 90 -8.72 13.13 22.84
C ILE A 90 -9.05 12.13 23.95
N ALA A 91 -8.64 10.87 23.77
CA ALA A 91 -8.77 9.83 24.77
C ALA A 91 -7.88 10.08 25.99
N ASP A 92 -8.25 9.50 27.14
CA ASP A 92 -7.49 9.63 28.38
C ASP A 92 -6.02 9.23 28.22
N GLY A 93 -5.13 10.07 28.76
CA GLY A 93 -3.69 9.86 28.71
C GLY A 93 -3.01 10.28 27.39
N PHE A 94 -3.75 10.84 26.46
CA PHE A 94 -3.18 11.50 25.30
C PHE A 94 -2.95 12.99 25.55
N GLU A 95 -1.99 13.56 24.81
CA GLU A 95 -1.67 14.99 24.79
C GLU A 95 -1.68 15.47 23.33
N ILE A 96 -2.24 16.67 23.09
CA ILE A 96 -2.21 17.28 21.76
C ILE A 96 -0.79 17.70 21.44
N SER A 97 -0.25 17.24 20.32
CA SER A 97 1.10 17.55 19.87
C SER A 97 1.18 18.55 18.73
N SER A 98 0.10 18.68 17.94
CA SER A 98 -0.03 19.73 16.92
C SER A 98 -1.48 20.05 16.59
N TYR A 99 -1.70 21.22 15.97
CA TYR A 99 -3.01 21.68 15.52
C TYR A 99 -2.89 22.54 14.25
N THR A 100 -4.02 22.72 13.56
CA THR A 100 -4.18 23.74 12.51
C THR A 100 -5.25 24.74 12.93
N LYS A 101 -5.52 25.74 12.10
CA LYS A 101 -6.59 26.72 12.36
C LYS A 101 -7.97 26.06 12.50
N ASP A 102 -8.24 25.05 11.67
CA ASP A 102 -9.56 24.42 11.54
C ASP A 102 -9.61 22.99 12.14
N CYS A 103 -8.45 22.41 12.49
CA CYS A 103 -8.32 21.12 13.15
C CYS A 103 -7.59 21.25 14.49
N PRO A 104 -8.30 21.30 15.62
CA PRO A 104 -7.71 21.53 16.94
C PRO A 104 -6.83 20.36 17.40
N VAL A 105 -7.03 19.16 16.86
CA VAL A 105 -6.22 17.97 17.09
C VAL A 105 -5.66 17.47 15.78
N ALA A 106 -4.66 18.17 15.23
CA ALA A 106 -3.97 17.70 14.02
C ALA A 106 -3.05 16.51 14.34
N SER A 107 -2.55 16.42 15.57
CA SER A 107 -1.95 15.22 16.11
C SER A 107 -2.06 15.17 17.64
N CYS A 108 -2.06 13.96 18.18
CA CYS A 108 -1.98 13.71 19.60
C CYS A 108 -1.18 12.42 19.88
N GLU A 109 -0.66 12.28 21.09
CA GLU A 109 0.20 11.16 21.43
C GLU A 109 0.05 10.73 22.89
N ASN A 110 0.25 9.44 23.14
CA ASN A 110 0.42 8.83 24.44
C ASN A 110 1.79 8.15 24.47
N GLU A 111 2.82 8.87 24.92
CA GLU A 111 4.19 8.38 24.93
C GLU A 111 4.37 7.14 25.81
N ALA A 112 3.69 7.09 26.95
CA ALA A 112 3.80 5.95 27.87
C ALA A 112 3.36 4.64 27.23
N LYS A 113 2.35 4.69 26.32
CA LYS A 113 1.86 3.55 25.55
C LYS A 113 2.44 3.47 24.16
N LYS A 114 3.26 4.43 23.73
CA LYS A 114 3.81 4.56 22.38
C LYS A 114 2.71 4.60 21.29
N LEU A 115 1.63 5.33 21.57
CA LEU A 115 0.51 5.52 20.65
C LEU A 115 0.53 6.95 20.11
N TYR A 116 0.48 7.08 18.79
CA TYR A 116 0.58 8.34 18.07
C TYR A 116 -0.55 8.44 17.05
N ALA A 117 -1.22 9.56 17.00
CA ALA A 117 -2.33 9.82 16.08
C ALA A 117 -2.07 11.11 15.29
N ILE A 118 -2.15 11.05 13.97
CA ILE A 118 -1.96 12.17 13.05
C ILE A 118 -3.18 12.25 12.13
N GLN A 119 -3.85 13.41 12.08
CA GLN A 119 -5.00 13.65 11.21
C GLN A 119 -4.57 13.92 9.76
N PHE A 120 -3.45 14.59 9.54
CA PHE A 120 -2.92 14.88 8.22
C PHE A 120 -2.16 13.69 7.61
N HIS A 121 -1.73 13.85 6.35
CA HIS A 121 -1.05 12.81 5.56
C HIS A 121 0.46 13.08 5.47
N PRO A 122 1.30 12.51 6.34
CA PRO A 122 2.74 12.66 6.27
C PRO A 122 3.38 11.89 5.11
N GLU A 123 2.68 10.90 4.53
CA GLU A 123 3.15 10.07 3.43
C GLU A 123 3.13 10.78 2.06
N VAL A 124 2.40 11.89 1.93
CA VAL A 124 2.32 12.63 0.66
C VAL A 124 3.36 13.74 0.58
N LEU A 125 3.84 14.02 -0.64
CA LEU A 125 4.88 15.03 -0.90
C LEU A 125 4.48 16.46 -0.51
N HIS A 126 3.19 16.72 -0.34
CA HIS A 126 2.66 18.04 0.04
C HIS A 126 2.80 18.36 1.53
N THR A 127 3.10 17.36 2.37
CA THR A 127 3.48 17.56 3.77
C THR A 127 4.97 17.77 3.85
N GLU A 128 5.38 18.99 4.17
CA GLU A 128 6.76 19.48 4.04
C GLU A 128 7.78 18.62 4.82
N TYR A 129 7.47 18.25 6.06
CA TYR A 129 8.32 17.42 6.92
C TYR A 129 7.76 15.99 7.12
N GLY A 130 6.90 15.53 6.21
CA GLY A 130 6.25 14.23 6.35
C GLY A 130 7.23 13.06 6.45
N LYS A 131 8.29 13.08 5.64
CA LYS A 131 9.36 12.07 5.70
C LYS A 131 10.10 12.08 7.04
N THR A 132 10.37 13.24 7.61
CA THR A 132 11.02 13.38 8.93
C THR A 132 10.13 12.79 10.02
N ILE A 133 8.83 13.13 10.02
CA ILE A 133 7.84 12.61 10.98
C ILE A 133 7.76 11.08 10.91
N LEU A 134 7.66 10.50 9.72
CA LEU A 134 7.62 9.05 9.53
C LEU A 134 8.95 8.39 9.94
N SER A 135 10.10 9.01 9.62
CA SER A 135 11.41 8.53 10.06
C SER A 135 11.53 8.55 11.59
N ASN A 136 11.05 9.58 12.25
CA ASN A 136 11.04 9.67 13.71
C ASN A 136 10.23 8.55 14.34
N PHE A 137 9.05 8.24 13.77
CA PHE A 137 8.26 7.11 14.25
C PHE A 137 9.00 5.78 14.06
N VAL A 138 9.52 5.51 12.87
CA VAL A 138 10.15 4.22 12.54
C VAL A 138 11.48 4.05 13.27
N LEU A 139 12.35 5.05 13.26
CA LEU A 139 13.71 4.93 13.80
C LEU A 139 13.76 5.25 15.30
N ASN A 140 13.16 6.36 15.76
CA ASN A 140 13.28 6.81 17.14
C ASN A 140 12.25 6.12 18.05
N VAL A 141 10.99 6.03 17.64
CA VAL A 141 9.93 5.45 18.48
C VAL A 141 9.94 3.92 18.41
N CYS A 142 10.01 3.34 17.19
CA CYS A 142 10.04 1.90 17.02
C CYS A 142 11.43 1.28 17.23
N GLY A 143 12.51 2.07 17.14
CA GLY A 143 13.88 1.60 17.28
C GLY A 143 14.34 0.70 16.13
N CYS A 144 13.75 0.87 14.91
CA CYS A 144 14.17 0.12 13.74
C CYS A 144 15.58 0.56 13.30
N SER A 145 16.43 -0.39 12.92
CA SER A 145 17.82 -0.14 12.48
C SER A 145 17.94 0.59 11.15
N GLY A 146 16.89 0.54 10.32
CA GLY A 146 16.91 1.14 8.97
C GLY A 146 17.87 0.44 8.01
N ASP A 147 18.24 -0.79 8.29
CA ASP A 147 19.19 -1.60 7.53
C ASP A 147 18.53 -2.42 6.41
N TRP A 148 17.21 -2.41 6.34
CA TRP A 148 16.49 -3.08 5.24
C TRP A 148 16.86 -2.44 3.89
N ARG A 149 17.33 -3.28 2.97
CA ARG A 149 17.70 -2.88 1.62
C ARG A 149 17.02 -3.77 0.60
N MET A 150 16.63 -3.20 -0.54
CA MET A 150 15.95 -3.92 -1.61
C MET A 150 16.87 -4.99 -2.26
N ASP A 151 18.17 -4.76 -2.34
CA ASP A 151 19.14 -5.73 -2.82
C ASP A 151 19.19 -6.98 -1.93
N SER A 152 19.28 -6.81 -0.62
CA SER A 152 19.21 -7.92 0.36
C SER A 152 17.87 -8.66 0.27
N PHE A 153 16.77 -7.94 0.10
CA PHE A 153 15.45 -8.53 -0.11
C PHE A 153 15.41 -9.43 -1.35
N VAL A 154 15.96 -8.99 -2.47
CA VAL A 154 16.00 -9.80 -3.71
C VAL A 154 16.79 -11.09 -3.49
N GLU A 155 17.94 -11.03 -2.84
CA GLU A 155 18.78 -12.21 -2.55
C GLU A 155 18.06 -13.19 -1.61
N GLU A 156 17.42 -12.69 -0.56
CA GLU A 156 16.63 -13.50 0.37
C GLU A 156 15.44 -14.19 -0.33
N GLN A 157 14.74 -13.46 -1.21
CA GLN A 157 13.62 -14.02 -1.97
C GLN A 157 14.09 -15.09 -2.97
N ILE A 158 15.21 -14.89 -3.65
CA ILE A 158 15.79 -15.88 -4.55
C ILE A 158 16.10 -17.18 -3.77
N LYS A 159 16.70 -17.06 -2.59
CA LYS A 159 16.98 -18.20 -1.72
C LYS A 159 15.70 -18.92 -1.28
N ALA A 160 14.72 -18.17 -0.79
CA ALA A 160 13.44 -18.71 -0.34
C ALA A 160 12.67 -19.42 -1.47
N ILE A 161 12.69 -18.85 -2.68
CA ILE A 161 12.08 -19.47 -3.87
C ILE A 161 12.77 -20.77 -4.21
N ARG A 162 14.11 -20.83 -4.22
CA ARG A 162 14.88 -22.07 -4.49
C ARG A 162 14.55 -23.15 -3.49
N GLU A 163 14.52 -22.82 -2.20
CA GLU A 163 14.17 -23.75 -1.14
C GLU A 163 12.74 -24.28 -1.29
N LYS A 164 11.80 -23.41 -1.63
CA LYS A 164 10.40 -23.78 -1.79
C LYS A 164 10.12 -24.61 -3.03
N VAL A 165 10.77 -24.32 -4.14
CA VAL A 165 10.55 -24.99 -5.44
C VAL A 165 11.31 -26.30 -5.50
N GLY A 166 12.55 -26.37 -4.97
CA GLY A 166 13.40 -27.55 -5.07
C GLY A 166 13.57 -27.99 -6.52
N ASP A 167 13.28 -29.26 -6.80
CA ASP A 167 13.32 -29.85 -8.15
C ASP A 167 12.02 -29.69 -8.95
N GLY A 168 11.05 -28.95 -8.41
CA GLY A 168 9.75 -28.71 -9.04
C GLY A 168 9.82 -27.79 -10.25
N LYS A 169 8.70 -27.69 -10.95
CA LYS A 169 8.51 -26.74 -12.05
C LYS A 169 7.51 -25.65 -11.65
N VAL A 170 7.70 -24.47 -12.18
CA VAL A 170 6.84 -23.31 -11.90
C VAL A 170 6.24 -22.81 -13.21
N LEU A 171 4.92 -22.59 -13.21
CA LEU A 171 4.20 -21.92 -14.27
C LEU A 171 3.89 -20.49 -13.83
N CYS A 172 4.25 -19.50 -14.64
CA CYS A 172 3.97 -18.10 -14.42
C CYS A 172 3.09 -17.55 -15.54
N ALA A 173 1.93 -17.03 -15.18
CA ALA A 173 1.07 -16.27 -16.05
C ALA A 173 1.66 -14.88 -16.27
N LEU A 174 2.21 -14.61 -17.44
CA LEU A 174 2.81 -13.34 -17.80
C LEU A 174 1.80 -12.45 -18.53
N SER A 175 1.39 -11.36 -17.92
CA SER A 175 0.40 -10.43 -18.48
C SER A 175 1.01 -9.25 -19.23
N GLY A 176 2.34 -9.08 -19.20
CA GLY A 176 3.01 -7.87 -19.69
C GLY A 176 2.97 -6.69 -18.71
N GLY A 177 2.22 -6.79 -17.61
CA GLY A 177 2.20 -5.80 -16.53
C GLY A 177 3.45 -5.86 -15.64
N VAL A 178 3.70 -4.80 -14.87
CA VAL A 178 4.88 -4.66 -14.00
C VAL A 178 5.01 -5.81 -13.02
N ASP A 179 3.94 -6.18 -12.33
CA ASP A 179 3.96 -7.18 -11.25
C ASP A 179 4.35 -8.58 -11.77
N SER A 180 3.70 -9.02 -12.85
CA SER A 180 4.01 -10.31 -13.47
C SER A 180 5.41 -10.35 -14.07
N SER A 181 5.89 -9.23 -14.61
CA SER A 181 7.24 -9.10 -15.16
C SER A 181 8.31 -9.17 -14.05
N VAL A 182 8.11 -8.48 -12.94
CA VAL A 182 9.00 -8.56 -11.77
C VAL A 182 9.03 -9.97 -11.19
N ALA A 183 7.87 -10.61 -11.07
CA ALA A 183 7.77 -11.99 -10.61
C ALA A 183 8.52 -12.95 -11.55
N ALA A 184 8.34 -12.84 -12.86
CA ALA A 184 9.02 -13.67 -13.85
C ALA A 184 10.54 -13.49 -13.80
N VAL A 185 11.05 -12.26 -13.69
CA VAL A 185 12.50 -11.98 -13.57
C VAL A 185 13.06 -12.56 -12.27
N LEU A 186 12.36 -12.41 -11.15
CA LEU A 186 12.81 -12.94 -9.86
C LEU A 186 12.84 -14.48 -9.86
N LEU A 187 11.80 -15.10 -10.40
CA LEU A 187 11.73 -16.56 -10.58
C LEU A 187 12.81 -17.08 -11.53
N SER A 188 13.04 -16.40 -12.66
CA SER A 188 14.12 -16.76 -13.60
C SER A 188 15.49 -16.76 -12.91
N LYS A 189 15.81 -15.75 -12.11
CA LYS A 189 17.04 -15.70 -11.33
C LYS A 189 17.14 -16.78 -10.25
N ALA A 190 16.00 -17.20 -9.71
CA ALA A 190 15.97 -18.23 -8.67
C ALA A 190 16.09 -19.65 -9.23
N ILE A 191 15.32 -19.99 -10.28
CA ILE A 191 15.11 -21.37 -10.73
C ILE A 191 15.36 -21.60 -12.22
N GLY A 192 15.70 -20.56 -12.99
CA GLY A 192 16.09 -20.68 -14.39
C GLY A 192 15.07 -21.47 -15.24
N ASN A 193 15.57 -22.53 -15.90
CA ASN A 193 14.77 -23.37 -16.81
C ASN A 193 13.64 -24.20 -16.16
N GLN A 194 13.52 -24.19 -14.82
CA GLN A 194 12.35 -24.76 -14.14
C GLN A 194 11.12 -23.86 -14.28
N LEU A 195 11.31 -22.60 -14.70
CA LEU A 195 10.24 -21.63 -14.93
C LEU A 195 9.72 -21.74 -16.36
N THR A 196 8.40 -21.83 -16.50
CA THR A 196 7.69 -21.65 -17.76
C THR A 196 6.78 -20.43 -17.64
N CYS A 197 6.99 -19.41 -18.48
CA CYS A 197 6.13 -18.25 -18.58
C CYS A 197 5.19 -18.38 -19.78
N VAL A 198 3.90 -18.27 -19.53
CA VAL A 198 2.88 -18.28 -20.60
C VAL A 198 2.28 -16.89 -20.73
N PHE A 199 2.40 -16.33 -21.91
CA PHE A 199 1.82 -15.06 -22.31
C PHE A 199 0.64 -15.30 -23.27
N VAL A 200 -0.54 -14.84 -22.88
CA VAL A 200 -1.77 -14.98 -23.69
C VAL A 200 -2.01 -13.71 -24.48
N ASP A 201 -1.83 -13.80 -25.80
CA ASP A 201 -2.20 -12.73 -26.72
C ASP A 201 -3.70 -12.84 -27.03
N HIS A 202 -4.48 -12.06 -26.30
CA HIS A 202 -5.95 -12.04 -26.41
C HIS A 202 -6.47 -11.00 -27.42
N GLY A 203 -5.60 -10.32 -28.17
CA GLY A 203 -5.98 -9.33 -29.17
C GLY A 203 -6.50 -7.99 -28.65
N LEU A 204 -6.51 -7.79 -27.32
CA LEU A 204 -6.93 -6.54 -26.68
C LEU A 204 -5.72 -5.79 -26.07
N LEU A 205 -4.53 -6.18 -26.47
CA LEU A 205 -3.27 -5.60 -26.04
C LEU A 205 -3.07 -4.21 -26.66
N ARG A 206 -2.17 -3.44 -26.09
CA ARG A 206 -1.68 -2.20 -26.72
C ARG A 206 -0.91 -2.56 -27.98
N LYS A 207 -0.74 -1.57 -28.86
CA LYS A 207 0.04 -1.74 -30.09
C LYS A 207 1.45 -2.24 -29.77
N ASN A 208 1.84 -3.36 -30.38
CA ASN A 208 3.15 -4.03 -30.24
C ASN A 208 3.46 -4.62 -28.85
N GLU A 209 2.55 -4.56 -27.88
CA GLU A 209 2.80 -5.01 -26.50
C GLU A 209 3.19 -6.49 -26.44
N GLY A 210 2.55 -7.36 -27.23
CA GLY A 210 2.91 -8.77 -27.31
C GLY A 210 4.33 -9.01 -27.84
N ASP A 211 4.74 -8.24 -28.81
CA ASP A 211 6.09 -8.34 -29.42
C ASP A 211 7.15 -7.78 -28.45
N GLU A 212 6.84 -6.72 -27.71
CA GLU A 212 7.69 -6.17 -26.66
C GLU A 212 7.91 -7.16 -25.51
N VAL A 213 6.84 -7.85 -25.09
CA VAL A 213 6.94 -8.91 -24.06
C VAL A 213 7.77 -10.09 -24.56
N GLU A 214 7.59 -10.53 -25.78
CA GLU A 214 8.37 -11.61 -26.38
C GLU A 214 9.84 -11.23 -26.59
N ALA A 215 10.14 -9.98 -26.94
CA ALA A 215 11.51 -9.48 -27.03
C ALA A 215 12.25 -9.53 -25.69
N VAL A 216 11.54 -9.36 -24.57
CA VAL A 216 12.11 -9.38 -23.23
C VAL A 216 12.20 -10.80 -22.65
N PHE A 217 11.14 -11.59 -22.79
CA PHE A 217 11.00 -12.90 -22.12
C PHE A 217 11.11 -14.09 -23.08
N GLY A 218 11.12 -13.84 -24.37
CA GLY A 218 11.26 -14.88 -25.38
C GLY A 218 12.67 -15.45 -25.50
N PRO A 219 12.89 -16.41 -26.42
CA PRO A 219 14.16 -17.12 -26.56
C PRO A 219 15.39 -16.24 -26.84
N GLU A 220 15.19 -15.06 -27.44
CA GLU A 220 16.25 -14.09 -27.72
C GLU A 220 16.42 -13.04 -26.62
N GLY A 221 15.57 -13.11 -25.58
CA GLY A 221 15.58 -12.18 -24.45
C GLY A 221 16.70 -12.48 -23.45
N PRO A 222 16.96 -11.57 -22.48
CA PRO A 222 18.05 -11.65 -21.55
C PRO A 222 17.82 -12.64 -20.39
N TYR A 223 16.68 -13.32 -20.33
CA TYR A 223 16.33 -14.18 -19.20
C TYR A 223 16.26 -15.65 -19.59
N GLU A 224 16.87 -16.52 -18.78
CA GLU A 224 16.80 -17.97 -18.94
C GLU A 224 15.46 -18.47 -18.35
N LEU A 225 14.49 -18.72 -19.21
CA LEU A 225 13.18 -19.29 -18.85
C LEU A 225 12.53 -19.90 -20.10
N ASN A 226 11.54 -20.76 -19.91
CA ASN A 226 10.72 -21.24 -21.02
C ASN A 226 9.58 -20.25 -21.27
N PHE A 227 9.55 -19.65 -22.46
CA PHE A 227 8.51 -18.70 -22.85
C PHE A 227 7.57 -19.32 -23.88
N ILE A 228 6.27 -19.19 -23.64
CA ILE A 228 5.21 -19.63 -24.54
C ILE A 228 4.26 -18.48 -24.81
N ARG A 229 4.14 -18.02 -26.06
CA ARG A 229 3.12 -17.09 -26.49
C ARG A 229 1.95 -17.86 -27.10
N VAL A 230 0.78 -17.73 -26.48
CA VAL A 230 -0.46 -18.34 -26.98
C VAL A 230 -1.27 -17.27 -27.72
N ASN A 231 -1.47 -17.45 -29.03
CA ASN A 231 -2.39 -16.59 -29.77
C ASN A 231 -3.82 -17.08 -29.57
N ALA A 232 -4.59 -16.37 -28.76
CA ALA A 232 -5.99 -16.66 -28.44
C ALA A 232 -6.96 -15.59 -28.96
N GLN A 233 -6.51 -14.67 -29.84
CA GLN A 233 -7.27 -13.51 -30.30
C GLN A 233 -8.67 -13.83 -30.79
N GLU A 234 -8.80 -14.81 -31.70
CA GLU A 234 -10.10 -15.18 -32.29
C GLU A 234 -11.06 -15.68 -31.20
N ARG A 235 -10.58 -16.50 -30.28
CA ARG A 235 -11.34 -17.06 -29.18
C ARG A 235 -11.95 -15.95 -28.28
N TYR A 236 -11.17 -14.91 -27.99
CA TYR A 236 -11.65 -13.76 -27.23
C TYR A 236 -12.63 -12.89 -28.02
N TYR A 237 -12.36 -12.67 -29.31
CA TYR A 237 -13.26 -11.88 -30.17
C TYR A 237 -14.63 -12.54 -30.32
N GLU A 238 -14.70 -13.84 -30.46
CA GLU A 238 -15.96 -14.58 -30.52
C GLU A 238 -16.76 -14.43 -29.22
N LYS A 239 -16.12 -14.59 -28.08
CA LYS A 239 -16.79 -14.50 -26.77
C LYS A 239 -17.22 -13.09 -26.41
N LEU A 240 -16.51 -12.08 -26.86
CA LEU A 240 -16.82 -10.68 -26.61
C LEU A 240 -17.79 -10.09 -27.62
N LYS A 241 -18.16 -10.84 -28.69
CA LYS A 241 -19.05 -10.36 -29.75
C LYS A 241 -20.42 -9.98 -29.17
N GLY A 242 -20.79 -8.70 -29.35
CA GLY A 242 -22.06 -8.15 -28.86
C GLY A 242 -22.11 -7.81 -27.37
N VAL A 243 -21.06 -8.06 -26.63
CA VAL A 243 -20.98 -7.68 -25.22
C VAL A 243 -20.55 -6.21 -25.11
N THR A 244 -21.44 -5.34 -24.59
CA THR A 244 -21.19 -3.89 -24.47
C THR A 244 -20.89 -3.47 -23.02
N GLU A 245 -21.41 -4.19 -22.05
CA GLU A 245 -21.30 -3.87 -20.64
C GLU A 245 -19.86 -4.13 -20.12
N PRO A 246 -19.18 -3.15 -19.50
CA PRO A 246 -17.76 -3.26 -19.13
C PRO A 246 -17.45 -4.39 -18.13
N GLU A 247 -18.31 -4.61 -17.14
CA GLU A 247 -18.09 -5.64 -16.14
C GLU A 247 -18.29 -7.06 -16.72
N ALA A 248 -19.25 -7.23 -17.62
CA ALA A 248 -19.42 -8.49 -18.36
C ALA A 248 -18.18 -8.80 -19.20
N LYS A 249 -17.58 -7.79 -19.87
CA LYS A 249 -16.32 -7.97 -20.60
C LYS A 249 -15.18 -8.44 -19.69
N ARG A 250 -15.00 -7.81 -18.53
CA ARG A 250 -13.94 -8.19 -17.57
C ARG A 250 -14.09 -9.63 -17.11
N LYS A 251 -15.31 -10.06 -16.79
CA LYS A 251 -15.60 -11.45 -16.38
C LYS A 251 -15.26 -12.45 -17.47
N ILE A 252 -15.68 -12.18 -18.70
CA ILE A 252 -15.39 -13.05 -19.85
C ILE A 252 -13.88 -13.13 -20.09
N ILE A 253 -13.18 -11.99 -20.09
CA ILE A 253 -11.73 -11.94 -20.30
C ILE A 253 -11.00 -12.73 -19.20
N GLY A 254 -11.36 -12.53 -17.94
CA GLY A 254 -10.74 -13.22 -16.83
C GLY A 254 -11.00 -14.72 -16.82
N GLU A 255 -12.23 -15.15 -17.10
CA GLU A 255 -12.58 -16.56 -17.20
C GLU A 255 -11.82 -17.24 -18.33
N GLU A 256 -11.81 -16.62 -19.50
CA GLU A 256 -11.16 -17.18 -20.68
C GLU A 256 -9.64 -17.27 -20.52
N PHE A 257 -9.05 -16.32 -19.81
CA PHE A 257 -7.63 -16.36 -19.47
C PHE A 257 -7.28 -17.64 -18.69
N ILE A 258 -8.07 -17.98 -17.68
CA ILE A 258 -7.88 -19.22 -16.91
C ILE A 258 -8.06 -20.44 -17.81
N ARG A 259 -9.06 -20.46 -18.70
CA ARG A 259 -9.29 -21.60 -19.61
C ARG A 259 -8.11 -21.86 -20.55
N VAL A 260 -7.47 -20.80 -21.04
CA VAL A 260 -6.24 -20.95 -21.86
C VAL A 260 -5.09 -21.56 -21.07
N PHE A 261 -5.02 -21.34 -19.76
CA PHE A 261 -4.01 -21.94 -18.90
C PHE A 261 -4.32 -23.40 -18.52
N GLU A 262 -5.57 -23.84 -18.58
CA GLU A 262 -5.97 -25.21 -18.30
C GLU A 262 -5.65 -26.18 -19.47
N GLU A 263 -5.42 -25.67 -20.69
CA GLU A 263 -5.07 -26.39 -21.90
C GLU A 263 -3.54 -26.57 -22.05
#